data_9eff214bba52aaf7ac60f2db3db6095b
#
_entry.id   9eff214bba52aaf7ac60f2db3db6095b
#
_cell.length_a   1.000
_cell.length_b   1.000
_cell.length_c   1.000
_cell.angle_alpha   90.00
_cell.angle_beta   90.00
_cell.angle_gamma   90.00
#
_symmetry.space_group_name_H-M   'P 1'
#
loop_
_entity.id
_entity.type
_entity.pdbx_description
1 polymer ?
#
loop_
_entity_poly.entity_id
_entity_poly.type
_entity_poly.pdbx_seq_one_letter_code
_entity_poly.pdbx_strand_id
1 'polypeptide(L)'
;MMNDMKQIKHHLTEPLLMGYAAGTLPEAFNLVVATHISMCDTCRAALAEYEAVGGEVMLDADPVDVAEDALAMTMSLIENGGLPEKRVPARTANSIFP
;
A
#
# COMPACT_ATOMS: atom_id res chain seq x y z
N MET A 1 -3.21 33.20 -1.39
CA MET A 1 -2.61 31.92 -1.08
C MET A 1 -2.41 31.09 -2.32
N MET A 2 -1.45 30.29 -2.27
CA MET A 2 -1.12 29.40 -3.37
C MET A 2 -2.13 28.29 -3.58
N ASN A 3 -3.19 28.26 -2.79
CA ASN A 3 -4.15 27.16 -2.87
C ASN A 3 -4.85 27.05 -4.19
N ASP A 4 -5.09 28.19 -4.87
CA ASP A 4 -5.76 28.15 -6.16
C ASP A 4 -4.98 27.36 -7.19
N MET A 5 -3.65 27.48 -7.16
CA MET A 5 -2.82 26.76 -8.10
C MET A 5 -2.74 25.27 -7.79
N LYS A 6 -3.03 24.91 -6.55
CA LYS A 6 -2.92 23.52 -6.11
C LYS A 6 -4.27 22.86 -5.98
N GLN A 7 -5.34 23.58 -6.33
CA GLN A 7 -6.65 22.98 -6.23
C GLN A 7 -6.82 21.90 -7.30
N ILE A 8 -7.09 20.71 -6.84
CA ILE A 8 -7.29 19.58 -7.73
C ILE A 8 -8.77 19.42 -7.98
N LYS A 9 -9.15 19.42 -9.24
CA LYS A 9 -10.55 19.37 -9.64
C LYS A 9 -10.99 17.98 -10.03
N HIS A 10 -10.06 17.15 -10.45
CA HIS A 10 -10.37 15.80 -10.86
C HIS A 10 -9.83 14.83 -9.83
N HIS A 11 -10.65 13.89 -9.46
CA HIS A 11 -10.30 12.94 -8.40
C HIS A 11 -10.30 11.52 -8.95
N LEU A 12 -9.61 10.65 -8.24
CA LEU A 12 -9.55 9.27 -8.61
C LEU A 12 -10.93 8.61 -8.47
N THR A 13 -11.22 7.70 -9.38
CA THR A 13 -12.48 6.96 -9.31
C THR A 13 -12.44 5.98 -8.16
N GLU A 14 -13.63 5.56 -7.71
CA GLU A 14 -13.70 4.56 -6.64
C GLU A 14 -12.98 3.26 -6.98
N PRO A 15 -13.15 2.71 -8.20
CA PRO A 15 -12.41 1.49 -8.53
C PRO A 15 -10.90 1.64 -8.43
N LEU A 16 -10.36 2.79 -8.79
CA LEU A 16 -8.92 3.02 -8.66
C LEU A 16 -8.49 3.10 -7.20
N LEU A 17 -9.26 3.81 -6.38
CA LEU A 17 -8.94 3.90 -4.95
C LEU A 17 -9.06 2.55 -4.28
N MET A 18 -10.11 1.81 -4.58
CA MET A 18 -10.31 0.48 -4.00
C MET A 18 -9.20 -0.48 -4.43
N GLY A 19 -8.85 -0.45 -5.70
CA GLY A 19 -7.79 -1.30 -6.21
C GLY A 19 -6.44 -0.97 -5.59
N TYR A 20 -6.18 0.31 -5.38
CA TYR A 20 -4.95 0.73 -4.74
C TYR A 20 -4.90 0.25 -3.28
N ALA A 21 -6.00 0.45 -2.54
CA ALA A 21 -6.06 0.02 -1.16
C ALA A 21 -5.91 -1.50 -1.02
N ALA A 22 -6.47 -2.24 -1.96
CA ALA A 22 -6.42 -3.71 -1.94
C ALA A 22 -5.12 -4.28 -2.54
N GLY A 23 -4.32 -3.45 -3.17
CA GLY A 23 -3.08 -3.92 -3.77
C GLY A 23 -3.27 -4.71 -5.06
N THR A 24 -4.36 -4.46 -5.78
CA THR A 24 -4.70 -5.24 -6.97
C THR A 24 -4.43 -4.52 -8.29
N LEU A 25 -3.97 -3.28 -8.23
CA LEU A 25 -3.70 -2.52 -9.46
C LEU A 25 -2.36 -2.93 -10.08
N PRO A 26 -2.26 -2.86 -11.41
CA PRO A 26 -0.95 -2.95 -12.05
C PRO A 26 -0.02 -1.87 -11.52
N GLU A 27 1.27 -2.15 -11.55
CA GLU A 27 2.26 -1.27 -10.95
C GLU A 27 2.23 0.15 -11.51
N ALA A 28 2.02 0.28 -12.81
CA ALA A 28 1.96 1.61 -13.42
C ALA A 28 0.81 2.44 -12.87
N PHE A 29 -0.34 1.79 -12.65
CA PHE A 29 -1.48 2.48 -12.04
C PHE A 29 -1.23 2.81 -10.58
N ASN A 30 -0.55 1.94 -9.86
CA ASN A 30 -0.16 2.24 -8.48
C ASN A 30 0.65 3.53 -8.41
N LEU A 31 1.58 3.70 -9.32
CA LEU A 31 2.41 4.88 -9.34
C LEU A 31 1.60 6.14 -9.59
N VAL A 32 0.67 6.07 -10.55
CA VAL A 32 -0.18 7.21 -10.86
C VAL A 32 -1.07 7.57 -9.66
N VAL A 33 -1.67 6.56 -9.04
CA VAL A 33 -2.52 6.78 -7.87
C VAL A 33 -1.71 7.35 -6.71
N ALA A 34 -0.55 6.78 -6.44
CA ALA A 34 0.30 7.25 -5.35
C ALA A 34 0.69 8.71 -5.56
N THR A 35 1.00 9.09 -6.79
CA THR A 35 1.36 10.46 -7.11
C THR A 35 0.20 11.40 -6.84
N HIS A 36 -1.00 11.02 -7.29
CA HIS A 36 -2.17 11.86 -7.07
C HIS A 36 -2.47 12.02 -5.57
N ILE A 37 -2.40 10.91 -4.83
CA ILE A 37 -2.70 10.92 -3.40
C ILE A 37 -1.72 11.80 -2.63
N SER A 38 -0.48 11.87 -3.07
CA SER A 38 0.50 12.71 -2.41
C SER A 38 0.15 14.19 -2.50
N MET A 39 -0.72 14.56 -3.44
CA MET A 39 -1.07 15.95 -3.70
C MET A 39 -2.53 16.29 -3.42
N CYS A 40 -3.38 15.31 -3.27
CA CYS A 40 -4.82 15.53 -3.16
C CYS A 40 -5.36 15.06 -1.81
N ASP A 41 -5.73 16.01 -0.96
CA ASP A 41 -6.26 15.69 0.37
C ASP A 41 -7.58 14.93 0.29
N THR A 42 -8.42 15.27 -0.69
CA THR A 42 -9.71 14.61 -0.86
C THR A 42 -9.54 13.13 -1.17
N CYS A 43 -8.67 12.80 -2.11
CA CYS A 43 -8.43 11.41 -2.45
C CYS A 43 -7.70 10.67 -1.34
N ARG A 44 -6.83 11.37 -0.60
CA ARG A 44 -6.15 10.75 0.53
C ARG A 44 -7.15 10.36 1.61
N ALA A 45 -8.12 11.24 1.88
CA ALA A 45 -9.16 10.94 2.87
C ALA A 45 -10.03 9.77 2.41
N ALA A 46 -10.38 9.74 1.13
CA ALA A 46 -11.17 8.64 0.60
C ALA A 46 -10.40 7.31 0.68
N LEU A 47 -9.11 7.33 0.39
CA LEU A 47 -8.28 6.14 0.51
C LEU A 47 -8.26 5.63 1.94
N ALA A 48 -8.16 6.54 2.92
CA ALA A 48 -8.15 6.14 4.33
C ALA A 48 -9.40 5.37 4.71
N GLU A 49 -10.55 5.72 4.14
CA GLU A 49 -11.78 4.99 4.41
C GLU A 49 -11.72 3.57 3.88
N TYR A 50 -11.21 3.37 2.67
CA TYR A 50 -11.06 2.03 2.12
C TYR A 50 -10.07 1.20 2.93
N GLU A 51 -9.00 1.83 3.38
CA GLU A 51 -8.01 1.13 4.20
C GLU A 51 -8.58 0.73 5.55
N ALA A 52 -9.46 1.55 6.11
CA ALA A 52 -10.12 1.22 7.36
C ALA A 52 -11.02 0.00 7.21
N VAL A 53 -11.73 -0.10 6.08
CA VAL A 53 -12.55 -1.28 5.79
C VAL A 53 -11.66 -2.52 5.70
N GLY A 54 -10.52 -2.42 5.01
CA GLY A 54 -9.57 -3.52 4.93
C GLY A 54 -9.07 -3.96 6.29
N GLY A 55 -8.81 -3.02 7.17
CA GLY A 55 -8.39 -3.34 8.54
C GLY A 55 -9.46 -4.08 9.31
N GLU A 56 -10.72 -3.68 9.17
CA GLU A 56 -11.83 -4.38 9.81
C GLU A 56 -11.96 -5.82 9.30
N VAL A 57 -11.79 -6.01 8.01
CA VAL A 57 -11.83 -7.35 7.44
C VAL A 57 -10.73 -8.22 8.04
N MET A 58 -9.55 -7.66 8.22
CA MET A 58 -8.44 -8.40 8.83
C MET A 58 -8.75 -8.78 10.26
N LEU A 59 -9.39 -7.88 11.02
CA LEU A 59 -9.74 -8.17 12.40
C LEU A 59 -10.79 -9.28 12.52
N ASP A 60 -11.64 -9.42 11.52
CA ASP A 60 -12.66 -10.46 11.52
C ASP A 60 -12.12 -11.82 11.08
N ALA A 61 -10.94 -11.87 10.50
CA ALA A 61 -10.36 -13.12 10.05
C ALA A 61 -9.93 -13.97 11.24
N ASP A 62 -10.02 -15.28 11.09
CA ASP A 62 -9.57 -16.19 12.13
C ASP A 62 -8.07 -16.08 12.28
N PRO A 63 -7.57 -15.90 13.51
CA PRO A 63 -6.14 -15.79 13.72
C PRO A 63 -5.45 -17.13 13.50
N VAL A 64 -4.19 -17.05 13.12
CA VAL A 64 -3.33 -18.21 12.98
C VAL A 64 -2.25 -18.11 14.05
N ASP A 65 -2.04 -19.22 14.77
CA ASP A 65 -1.02 -19.23 15.81
C ASP A 65 0.37 -19.14 15.19
N VAL A 66 1.23 -18.39 15.86
CA VAL A 66 2.63 -18.33 15.50
C VAL A 66 3.44 -19.04 16.58
N ALA A 67 4.68 -19.38 16.26
CA ALA A 67 5.55 -20.04 17.22
C ALA A 67 5.74 -19.16 18.47
N GLU A 68 5.92 -19.80 19.62
CA GLU A 68 6.06 -19.05 20.88
C GLU A 68 7.25 -18.09 20.87
N ASP A 69 8.29 -18.45 20.15
CA ASP A 69 9.50 -17.64 20.06
C ASP A 69 9.53 -16.74 18.82
N ALA A 70 8.42 -16.61 18.11
CA ALA A 70 8.39 -15.86 16.86
C ALA A 70 8.82 -14.41 17.05
N LEU A 71 8.33 -13.76 18.10
CA LEU A 71 8.71 -12.38 18.37
C LEU A 71 10.19 -12.26 18.70
N ALA A 72 10.69 -13.14 19.58
CA ALA A 72 12.09 -13.10 19.98
C ALA A 72 13.00 -13.33 18.79
N MET A 73 12.66 -14.26 17.91
CA MET A 73 13.45 -14.52 16.71
C MET A 73 13.45 -13.34 15.76
N THR A 74 12.28 -12.72 15.59
CA THR A 74 12.18 -11.56 14.71
C THR A 74 13.01 -10.41 15.25
N MET A 75 12.91 -10.14 16.55
CA MET A 75 13.68 -9.07 17.17
C MET A 75 15.17 -9.33 17.05
N SER A 76 15.58 -10.59 17.23
CA SER A 76 16.98 -10.95 17.06
C SER A 76 17.49 -10.71 15.65
N LEU A 77 16.67 -11.03 14.65
CA LEU A 77 17.04 -10.75 13.26
C LEU A 77 17.23 -9.26 13.01
N ILE A 78 16.36 -8.45 13.59
CA ILE A 78 16.47 -6.98 13.46
C ILE A 78 17.75 -6.49 14.11
N GLU A 79 18.05 -6.95 15.32
CA GLU A 79 19.25 -6.55 16.05
C GLU A 79 20.53 -6.94 15.33
N ASN A 80 20.50 -8.06 14.62
CA ASN A 80 21.66 -8.55 13.89
C ASN A 80 21.73 -8.09 12.45
N GLY A 81 20.96 -7.05 12.10
CA GLY A 81 20.96 -6.50 10.75
C GLY A 81 20.04 -7.18 9.79
N GLY A 82 19.22 -8.10 10.28
CA GLY A 82 18.23 -8.78 9.45
C GLY A 82 18.84 -9.86 8.58
N LEU A 83 17.99 -10.43 7.71
CA LEU A 83 18.44 -11.43 6.76
C LEU A 83 19.12 -10.75 5.58
N PRO A 84 20.06 -11.45 4.92
CA PRO A 84 20.64 -10.90 3.68
C PRO A 84 19.53 -10.60 2.70
N GLU A 85 19.62 -9.44 2.06
CA GLU A 85 18.63 -9.07 1.08
C GLU A 85 18.68 -10.03 -0.10
N LYS A 86 17.52 -10.59 -0.40
CA LYS A 86 17.40 -11.50 -1.50
C LYS A 86 16.93 -10.73 -2.71
N ARG A 87 17.74 -10.69 -3.73
CA ARG A 87 17.40 -9.97 -4.93
C ARG A 87 16.23 -10.62 -5.62
N VAL A 88 15.18 -9.84 -5.81
CA VAL A 88 14.02 -10.31 -6.54
C VAL A 88 14.30 -10.16 -8.04
N PRO A 89 14.06 -11.21 -8.85
CA PRO A 89 14.23 -11.06 -10.27
C PRO A 89 13.40 -9.91 -10.83
N ALA A 90 13.87 -9.30 -11.89
CA ALA A 90 13.27 -8.09 -12.44
C ALA A 90 11.99 -8.37 -13.22
N ARG A 91 11.22 -9.33 -12.80
CA ARG A 91 9.96 -9.63 -13.48
C ARG A 91 8.93 -8.52 -13.34
N THR A 92 9.11 -7.65 -12.34
CA THR A 92 8.22 -6.52 -12.18
C THR A 92 8.28 -5.58 -13.35
N ALA A 93 9.42 -5.49 -14.01
CA ALA A 93 9.53 -4.67 -15.21
C ALA A 93 8.66 -5.22 -16.33
N ASN A 94 8.49 -6.54 -16.38
CA ASN A 94 7.68 -7.17 -17.42
C ASN A 94 6.19 -7.06 -17.14
N SER A 95 5.81 -6.89 -15.91
CA SER A 95 4.39 -6.78 -15.56
C SER A 95 3.81 -5.42 -15.95
N ILE A 96 4.64 -4.41 -16.13
CA ILE A 96 4.19 -3.08 -16.53
C ILE A 96 3.94 -3.04 -18.03
N PHE A 97 4.77 -3.70 -18.78
CA PHE A 97 4.69 -3.71 -20.25
C PHE A 97 4.46 -5.14 -20.71
N PRO A 98 3.31 -5.39 -21.30
CA PRO A 98 2.98 -6.74 -21.79
C PRO A 98 3.88 -7.20 -22.92
#